data_2827bca393707e48275470c47bc7c904
#
_entry.id   2827bca393707e48275470c47bc7c904
#
_cell.length_a   1.000
_cell.length_b   1.000
_cell.length_c   1.000
_cell.angle_alpha   90.00
_cell.angle_beta   90.00
_cell.angle_gamma   90.00
#
_symmetry.space_group_name_H-M   'P 1'
#
loop_
_entity.id
_entity.type
_entity.pdbx_description
1 polymer ?
#
loop_
_entity_poly.entity_id
_entity_poly.type
_entity_poly.pdbx_seq_one_letter_code
_entity_poly.pdbx_strand_id
1 'polypeptide(L)'
;AAALCRAADRVLAEYAVAYRVESFYPGVLWWYRRHRPETARGQLVGSVCRGDKPVLPLLLLGTLLGNVLARPDFLAVDFRRPPTPAVALCCRLGAERIVWTVTDPPSLRRAAEKADGVIFEGFLPPDSEKTEKSRPAP
;
A
#
# COMPACT_ATOMS: atom_id res chain seq x y z
N ALA A 1 -14.11 8.63 -10.02
CA ALA A 1 -12.67 8.52 -9.67
C ALA A 1 -11.89 9.73 -10.21
N ALA A 2 -11.93 10.04 -11.52
CA ALA A 2 -11.11 11.09 -12.13
C ALA A 2 -11.32 12.51 -11.55
N ALA A 3 -12.54 12.88 -11.18
CA ALA A 3 -12.82 14.18 -10.57
C ALA A 3 -12.17 14.30 -9.18
N LEU A 4 -12.25 13.22 -8.38
CA LEU A 4 -11.60 13.16 -7.08
C LEU A 4 -10.07 13.21 -7.22
N CYS A 5 -9.50 12.47 -8.16
CA CYS A 5 -8.06 12.50 -8.43
C CYS A 5 -7.59 13.91 -8.80
N ARG A 6 -8.31 14.61 -9.69
CA ARG A 6 -7.97 16.00 -10.04
C ARG A 6 -8.09 16.98 -8.89
N ALA A 7 -9.05 16.77 -7.98
CA ALA A 7 -9.19 17.62 -6.80
C ALA A 7 -8.05 17.37 -5.81
N ALA A 8 -7.73 16.13 -5.53
CA ALA A 8 -6.61 15.75 -4.68
C ALA A 8 -5.27 16.23 -5.25
N ASP A 9 -5.05 16.04 -6.54
CA ASP A 9 -3.82 16.46 -7.22
C ASP A 9 -3.59 17.99 -7.14
N ARG A 10 -4.65 18.79 -7.28
CA ARG A 10 -4.55 20.25 -7.09
C ARG A 10 -4.09 20.64 -5.71
N VAL A 11 -4.65 19.99 -4.67
CA VAL A 11 -4.25 20.23 -3.28
C VAL A 11 -2.82 19.79 -3.05
N LEU A 12 -2.46 18.58 -3.50
CA LEU A 12 -1.13 18.02 -3.30
C LEU A 12 -0.03 18.77 -4.05
N ALA A 13 -0.36 19.41 -5.19
CA ALA A 13 0.59 20.23 -5.95
C ALA A 13 1.04 21.50 -5.21
N GLU A 14 0.31 21.94 -4.19
CA GLU A 14 0.68 23.08 -3.34
C GLU A 14 1.75 22.73 -2.29
N TYR A 15 2.00 21.43 -2.07
CA TYR A 15 2.97 20.96 -1.08
C TYR A 15 4.30 20.57 -1.73
N ALA A 16 5.38 21.18 -1.24
CA ALA A 16 6.76 20.89 -1.69
C ALA A 16 7.37 19.65 -1.01
N VAL A 17 6.54 18.67 -0.62
CA VAL A 17 6.99 17.45 0.06
C VAL A 17 6.72 16.22 -0.78
N ALA A 18 7.59 15.23 -0.68
CA ALA A 18 7.34 13.93 -1.31
C ALA A 18 6.14 13.24 -0.64
N TYR A 19 5.23 12.73 -1.45
CA TYR A 19 4.05 12.00 -0.98
C TYR A 19 3.86 10.72 -1.78
N ARG A 20 3.10 9.79 -1.21
CA ARG A 20 2.65 8.56 -1.86
C ARG A 20 1.12 8.56 -1.89
N VAL A 21 0.54 7.95 -2.91
CA VAL A 21 -0.92 7.82 -3.03
C VAL A 21 -1.30 6.36 -2.93
N GLU A 22 -2.30 6.07 -2.10
CA GLU A 22 -2.83 4.72 -1.99
C GLU A 22 -4.34 4.67 -2.14
N SER A 23 -4.85 3.58 -2.69
CA SER A 23 -6.27 3.39 -2.90
C SER A 23 -6.66 1.92 -3.01
N PHE A 24 -7.89 1.60 -2.56
CA PHE A 24 -8.55 0.33 -2.89
C PHE A 24 -8.99 0.24 -4.36
N TYR A 25 -9.12 1.37 -5.05
CA TYR A 25 -9.62 1.42 -6.42
C TYR A 25 -8.46 1.52 -7.43
N PRO A 26 -8.21 0.48 -8.23
CA PRO A 26 -7.15 0.50 -9.25
C PRO A 26 -7.26 1.65 -10.24
N GLY A 27 -8.47 2.13 -10.50
CA GLY A 27 -8.71 3.29 -11.39
C GLY A 27 -8.12 4.61 -10.87
N VAL A 28 -7.94 4.76 -9.53
CA VAL A 28 -7.22 5.91 -8.94
C VAL A 28 -5.74 5.78 -9.26
N LEU A 29 -5.16 4.60 -9.03
CA LEU A 29 -3.74 4.35 -9.29
C LEU A 29 -3.40 4.47 -10.78
N TRP A 30 -4.28 3.97 -11.65
CA TRP A 30 -4.14 4.13 -13.09
C TRP A 30 -4.17 5.60 -13.51
N TRP A 31 -5.06 6.41 -12.91
CA TRP A 31 -5.11 7.85 -13.16
C TRP A 31 -3.79 8.53 -12.79
N TYR A 32 -3.26 8.27 -11.58
CA TYR A 32 -1.97 8.83 -11.15
C TYR A 32 -0.81 8.33 -12.01
N ARG A 33 -0.79 7.05 -12.38
CA ARG A 33 0.21 6.53 -13.31
C ARG A 33 0.30 7.32 -14.62
N ARG A 34 -0.85 7.77 -15.11
CA ARG A 34 -0.93 8.49 -16.39
C ARG A 34 -0.64 9.97 -16.27
N HIS A 35 -0.99 10.60 -15.15
CA HIS A 35 -0.92 12.05 -14.98
C HIS A 35 0.20 12.50 -14.04
N ARG A 36 0.68 11.62 -13.17
CA ARG A 36 1.76 11.84 -12.19
C ARG A 36 2.62 10.57 -12.07
N PRO A 37 3.35 10.19 -13.12
CA PRO A 37 4.14 8.95 -13.14
C PRO A 37 5.23 8.91 -12.07
N GLU A 38 5.71 10.08 -11.62
CA GLU A 38 6.72 10.26 -10.56
C GLU A 38 6.17 9.96 -9.15
N THR A 39 4.84 10.00 -8.97
CA THR A 39 4.23 9.75 -7.66
C THR A 39 4.14 8.26 -7.39
N ALA A 40 4.70 7.80 -6.28
CA ALA A 40 4.59 6.41 -5.84
C ALA A 40 3.14 6.04 -5.50
N ARG A 41 2.68 4.89 -5.99
CA ARG A 41 1.29 4.42 -5.93
C ARG A 41 1.19 3.10 -5.21
N GLY A 42 0.30 3.04 -4.24
CA GLY A 42 0.01 1.86 -3.44
C GLY A 42 -1.38 1.29 -3.68
N GLN A 43 -1.48 -0.02 -3.88
CA GLN A 43 -2.75 -0.72 -3.86
C GLN A 43 -3.05 -1.15 -2.43
N LEU A 44 -4.13 -0.62 -1.86
CA LEU A 44 -4.68 -1.11 -0.61
C LEU A 44 -5.34 -2.47 -0.83
N VAL A 45 -4.88 -3.46 -0.09
CA VAL A 45 -5.40 -4.83 -0.10
C VAL A 45 -6.01 -5.12 1.26
N GLY A 46 -7.32 -5.20 1.31
CA GLY A 46 -8.07 -5.46 2.55
C GLY A 46 -9.36 -6.20 2.26
N SER A 47 -10.05 -6.62 3.33
CA SER A 47 -11.39 -7.17 3.18
C SER A 47 -12.39 -6.06 2.94
N VAL A 48 -12.87 -5.97 1.72
CA VAL A 48 -14.14 -5.28 1.47
C VAL A 48 -15.26 -6.26 1.81
N CYS A 49 -15.54 -6.41 3.11
CA CYS A 49 -16.78 -7.07 3.55
C CYS A 49 -17.88 -6.01 3.53
N ARG A 50 -18.79 -6.10 2.60
CA ARG A 50 -20.06 -5.40 2.62
C ARG A 50 -21.13 -6.40 3.06
N GLY A 51 -21.33 -6.49 4.38
CA GLY A 51 -22.21 -7.51 4.98
C GLY A 51 -21.61 -8.93 4.89
N ASP A 52 -22.39 -9.95 5.23
CA ASP A 52 -21.96 -11.36 5.30
C ASP A 52 -21.68 -12.05 3.95
N LYS A 53 -21.68 -11.31 2.84
CA LYS A 53 -21.43 -11.87 1.52
C LYS A 53 -20.04 -11.50 1.00
N PRO A 54 -19.16 -12.49 0.74
CA PRO A 54 -17.89 -12.21 0.09
C PRO A 54 -18.15 -11.78 -1.35
N VAL A 55 -17.90 -10.52 -1.66
CA VAL A 55 -17.87 -10.00 -3.05
C VAL A 55 -16.51 -10.38 -3.69
N LEU A 56 -15.99 -11.52 -3.25
CA LEU A 56 -14.60 -11.92 -3.40
C LEU A 56 -14.16 -12.25 -4.84
N PRO A 57 -14.92 -12.94 -5.70
CA PRO A 57 -14.38 -13.34 -7.01
C PRO A 57 -14.26 -12.17 -7.99
N LEU A 58 -15.21 -11.25 -7.97
CA LEU A 58 -15.22 -10.11 -8.89
C LEU A 58 -14.16 -9.07 -8.52
N LEU A 59 -13.91 -8.90 -7.20
CA LEU A 59 -12.89 -7.99 -6.70
C LEU A 59 -11.48 -8.54 -6.93
N LEU A 60 -11.29 -9.86 -6.79
CA LEU A 60 -10.00 -10.53 -7.06
C LEU A 60 -9.63 -10.45 -8.55
N LEU A 61 -10.57 -10.69 -9.44
CA LEU A 61 -10.33 -10.60 -10.88
C LEU A 61 -10.10 -9.13 -11.29
N GLY A 62 -10.89 -8.21 -10.78
CA GLY A 62 -10.77 -6.77 -11.03
C GLY A 62 -9.47 -6.17 -10.46
N THR A 63 -9.01 -6.62 -9.30
CA THR A 63 -7.76 -6.15 -8.70
C THR A 63 -6.52 -6.73 -9.38
N LEU A 64 -6.53 -7.99 -9.82
CA LEU A 64 -5.41 -8.58 -10.57
C LEU A 64 -5.23 -7.92 -11.93
N LEU A 65 -6.31 -7.78 -12.73
CA LEU A 65 -6.27 -7.03 -13.99
C LEU A 65 -6.00 -5.55 -13.77
N GLY A 66 -6.60 -4.96 -12.73
CA GLY A 66 -6.38 -3.59 -12.32
C GLY A 66 -4.92 -3.32 -11.93
N ASN A 67 -4.27 -4.25 -11.24
CA ASN A 67 -2.86 -4.13 -10.86
C ASN A 67 -1.90 -4.23 -12.05
N VAL A 68 -2.22 -5.04 -13.06
CA VAL A 68 -1.45 -5.07 -14.32
C VAL A 68 -1.48 -3.70 -15.01
N LEU A 69 -2.64 -3.05 -15.04
CA LEU A 69 -2.81 -1.73 -15.65
C LEU A 69 -2.26 -0.60 -14.77
N ALA A 70 -2.52 -0.66 -13.47
CA ALA A 70 -2.11 0.37 -12.51
C ALA A 70 -0.62 0.29 -12.16
N ARG A 71 -0.04 -0.91 -12.19
CA ARG A 71 1.35 -1.22 -11.77
C ARG A 71 1.70 -0.48 -10.49
N PRO A 72 1.12 -0.89 -9.35
CA PRO A 72 1.43 -0.27 -8.08
C PRO A 72 2.90 -0.47 -7.73
N ASP A 73 3.51 0.55 -7.15
CA ASP A 73 4.89 0.50 -6.67
C ASP A 73 4.96 -0.25 -5.32
N PHE A 74 3.86 -0.25 -4.55
CA PHE A 74 3.73 -1.00 -3.31
C PHE A 74 2.31 -1.54 -3.10
N LEU A 75 2.22 -2.56 -2.24
CA LEU A 75 0.96 -3.15 -1.79
C LEU A 75 0.82 -2.92 -0.28
N ALA A 76 -0.22 -2.21 0.13
CA ALA A 76 -0.56 -2.03 1.53
C ALA A 76 -1.55 -3.13 1.97
N VAL A 77 -1.08 -4.08 2.78
CA VAL A 77 -1.78 -5.33 3.13
C VAL A 77 -2.22 -5.30 4.59
N ASP A 78 -3.42 -5.78 4.88
CA ASP A 78 -3.88 -5.93 6.27
C ASP A 78 -2.93 -6.85 7.06
N PHE A 79 -2.32 -6.32 8.12
CA PHE A 79 -1.37 -7.02 8.99
C PHE A 79 -1.91 -8.33 9.58
N ARG A 80 -3.22 -8.40 9.80
CA ARG A 80 -3.90 -9.55 10.44
C ARG A 80 -4.11 -10.71 9.48
N ARG A 81 -3.81 -10.54 8.19
CA ARG A 81 -4.10 -11.54 7.16
C ARG A 81 -2.85 -12.09 6.52
N PRO A 82 -2.84 -13.40 6.21
CA PRO A 82 -1.77 -13.96 5.42
C PRO A 82 -1.78 -13.36 4.00
N PRO A 83 -0.60 -13.18 3.38
CA PRO A 83 -0.53 -12.70 2.00
C PRO A 83 -1.22 -13.68 1.07
N THR A 84 -2.06 -13.15 0.18
CA THR A 84 -2.68 -13.95 -0.89
C THR A 84 -1.63 -14.29 -1.96
N PRO A 85 -1.85 -15.34 -2.77
CA PRO A 85 -0.96 -15.66 -3.90
C PRO A 85 -0.76 -14.48 -4.86
N ALA A 86 -1.79 -13.65 -5.04
CA ALA A 86 -1.72 -12.43 -5.85
C ALA A 86 -0.75 -11.40 -5.26
N VAL A 87 -0.80 -11.16 -3.95
CA VAL A 87 0.14 -10.30 -3.23
C VAL A 87 1.56 -10.84 -3.36
N ALA A 88 1.75 -12.15 -3.13
CA ALA A 88 3.06 -12.78 -3.25
C ALA A 88 3.64 -12.64 -4.67
N LEU A 89 2.80 -12.78 -5.70
CA LEU A 89 3.23 -12.58 -7.10
C LEU A 89 3.65 -11.13 -7.36
N CYS A 90 2.87 -10.15 -6.92
CA CYS A 90 3.21 -8.73 -7.11
C CYS A 90 4.54 -8.36 -6.41
N CYS A 91 4.77 -8.88 -5.19
CA CYS A 91 6.04 -8.67 -4.49
C CYS A 91 7.22 -9.32 -5.23
N ARG A 92 7.03 -10.51 -5.81
CA ARG A 92 8.05 -11.14 -6.68
C ARG A 92 8.35 -10.34 -7.94
N LEU A 93 7.40 -9.56 -8.41
CA LEU A 93 7.54 -8.67 -9.56
C LEU A 93 8.10 -7.29 -9.18
N GLY A 94 8.50 -7.10 -7.92
CA GLY A 94 9.20 -5.90 -7.44
C GLY A 94 8.34 -4.89 -6.71
N ALA A 95 7.07 -5.18 -6.40
CA ALA A 95 6.26 -4.30 -5.56
C ALA A 95 6.68 -4.43 -4.08
N GLU A 96 6.89 -3.29 -3.40
CA GLU A 96 7.12 -3.26 -1.95
C GLU A 96 5.88 -3.76 -1.19
N ARG A 97 6.11 -4.44 -0.09
CA ARG A 97 5.05 -4.87 0.82
C ARG A 97 5.01 -3.98 2.04
N ILE A 98 3.97 -3.19 2.16
CA ILE A 98 3.66 -2.38 3.35
C ILE A 98 2.52 -3.05 4.11
N VAL A 99 2.59 -3.12 5.42
CA VAL A 99 1.50 -3.67 6.25
C VAL A 99 0.82 -2.57 7.06
N TRP A 100 -0.51 -2.69 7.24
CA TRP A 100 -1.38 -1.77 7.97
C TRP A 100 -2.51 -2.53 8.69
N THR A 101 -3.11 -2.05 9.74
CA THR A 101 -2.62 -1.00 10.62
C THR A 101 -2.10 -1.66 11.87
N VAL A 102 -0.87 -1.34 12.25
CA VAL A 102 -0.24 -1.89 13.46
C VAL A 102 -0.51 -0.94 14.62
N THR A 103 -1.05 -1.46 15.73
CA THR A 103 -1.54 -0.67 16.84
C THR A 103 -0.76 -0.89 18.15
N ASP A 104 0.29 -1.71 18.14
CA ASP A 104 1.10 -2.01 19.31
C ASP A 104 2.57 -2.32 18.97
N PRO A 105 3.51 -2.05 19.89
CA PRO A 105 4.94 -2.26 19.66
C PRO A 105 5.36 -3.72 19.42
N PRO A 106 4.76 -4.75 20.07
CA PRO A 106 5.06 -6.15 19.75
C PRO A 106 4.68 -6.52 18.32
N SER A 107 3.53 -6.06 17.84
CA SER A 107 3.09 -6.26 16.46
C SER A 107 3.97 -5.51 15.46
N LEU A 108 4.49 -4.33 15.82
CA LEU A 108 5.44 -3.57 14.99
C LEU A 108 6.70 -4.40 14.71
N ARG A 109 7.29 -5.01 15.73
CA ARG A 109 8.48 -5.87 15.55
C ARG A 109 8.22 -7.04 14.61
N ARG A 110 7.10 -7.76 14.81
CA ARG A 110 6.69 -8.88 13.93
C ARG A 110 6.40 -8.45 12.50
N ALA A 111 5.85 -7.26 12.33
CA ALA A 111 5.55 -6.69 11.01
C ALA A 111 6.84 -6.32 10.27
N ALA A 112 7.77 -5.66 10.94
CA ALA A 112 9.05 -5.22 10.39
C ALA A 112 9.95 -6.38 9.90
N GLU A 113 9.79 -7.59 10.46
CA GLU A 113 10.51 -8.78 9.99
C GLU A 113 10.02 -9.30 8.63
N LYS A 114 8.80 -8.92 8.21
CA LYS A 114 8.10 -9.53 7.07
C LYS A 114 7.63 -8.55 6.02
N ALA A 115 7.85 -7.25 6.22
CA ALA A 115 7.37 -6.20 5.35
C ALA A 115 8.46 -5.15 5.12
N ASP A 116 8.41 -4.49 3.97
CA ASP A 116 9.34 -3.41 3.60
C ASP A 116 8.98 -2.10 4.31
N GLY A 117 7.72 -1.98 4.78
CA GLY A 117 7.25 -0.83 5.53
C GLY A 117 6.02 -1.15 6.38
N VAL A 118 5.76 -0.29 7.37
CA VAL A 118 4.66 -0.45 8.33
C VAL A 118 3.90 0.86 8.49
N ILE A 119 2.58 0.80 8.41
CA ILE A 119 1.67 1.87 8.80
C ILE A 119 1.14 1.54 10.19
N PHE A 120 1.36 2.45 11.14
CA PHE A 120 0.99 2.26 12.55
C PHE A 120 0.15 3.43 13.05
N GLU A 121 -0.60 3.19 14.12
CA GLU A 121 -1.40 4.21 14.81
C GLU A 121 -1.47 3.96 16.32
N GLY A 122 -1.74 5.01 17.09
CA GLY A 122 -2.03 4.93 18.53
C GLY A 122 -0.80 4.79 19.43
N PHE A 123 0.43 4.75 18.89
CA PHE A 123 1.68 4.73 19.67
C PHE A 123 2.82 5.38 18.90
N LEU A 124 3.88 5.77 19.61
CA LEU A 124 5.13 6.19 18.98
C LEU A 124 6.06 4.99 18.84
N PRO A 125 6.62 4.72 17.65
CA PRO A 125 7.63 3.68 17.51
C PRO A 125 8.88 4.05 18.32
N PRO A 126 9.60 3.09 18.88
CA PRO A 126 10.90 3.34 19.49
C PRO A 126 11.82 3.97 18.41
N ASP A 127 12.61 4.97 18.83
CA ASP A 127 13.44 5.77 17.94
C ASP A 127 14.19 4.94 16.90
N SER A 128 14.04 5.31 15.65
CA SER A 128 14.60 4.61 14.48
C SER A 128 16.14 4.72 14.37
N GLU A 129 16.77 5.51 15.20
CA GLU A 129 18.24 5.70 15.19
C GLU A 129 19.06 4.42 15.39
N LYS A 130 18.46 3.33 15.93
CA LYS A 130 19.15 2.05 16.13
C LYS A 130 18.99 1.07 14.95
N THR A 131 18.08 1.30 14.02
CA THR A 131 17.79 0.34 12.95
C THR A 131 18.64 0.58 11.70
N GLU A 132 19.20 1.77 11.54
CA GLU A 132 20.03 2.10 10.37
C GLU A 132 21.43 1.46 10.41
N LYS A 133 21.90 1.05 11.58
CA LYS A 133 23.24 0.41 11.75
C LYS A 133 23.30 -1.07 11.38
N SER A 134 22.18 -1.70 11.02
CA SER A 134 22.14 -3.14 10.72
C SER A 134 21.85 -3.47 9.25
N ARG A 135 21.83 -2.48 8.36
CA ARG A 135 21.69 -2.73 6.92
C ARG A 135 23.09 -2.95 6.34
N PRO A 136 23.42 -4.15 5.84
CA PRO A 136 24.68 -4.32 5.11
C PRO A 136 24.65 -3.42 3.86
N ALA A 137 25.77 -2.76 3.61
CA ALA A 137 25.96 -1.95 2.41
C ALA A 137 25.82 -2.80 1.14
N PRO A 138 25.37 -2.22 0.01
CA PRO A 138 25.18 -2.91 -1.24
C PRO A 138 26.47 -3.49 -1.81
#